data_742ee29b40271351a431a78b84bd4dea
#
_entry.id   742ee29b40271351a431a78b84bd4dea
#
_cell.length_a   1.000
_cell.length_b   1.000
_cell.length_c   1.000
_cell.angle_alpha   90.00
_cell.angle_beta   90.00
_cell.angle_gamma   90.00
#
_symmetry.space_group_name_H-M   'P 1'
#
loop_
_entity.id
_entity.type
_entity.pdbx_description
1 polymer ?
#
loop_
_entity_poly.entity_id
_entity_poly.type
_entity_poly.pdbx_seq_one_letter_code
_entity_poly.pdbx_strand_id
1 'polypeptide(L)'
;MARTTCILCPVDFSEFSRHALDTAVRLARDNGRRIVALHVFAQWPAVDVVPSLADNTPPKSPLEDENREALLRHLRQFVKAYAKEPVTIDPLVVDAPDVHLEIVAQAEAIHAELIVIGSHGRSGFKRLLLGSIAEQVLRMARCPVIVVPRNAMQLDTARARAFSRILCPVDFSCDAIAALCHATRLARRVRGSVTVVHVIDIPAALYEMPGFDIATYRRDAVAKSRNRLSELIPEHTARALAVVVAEGRPDQEILRVAAERDLDLIVMGVSARRAVDLAVFGSTTQRVLRGASCPVLTVRHEERAS
;
A
#
# COMPACT_ATOMS: atom_id res chain seq x y z
N MET A 1 -9.14 -5.22 -27.47
CA MET A 1 -8.53 -6.20 -26.54
C MET A 1 -8.56 -5.59 -25.16
N ALA A 2 -9.19 -6.23 -24.18
CA ALA A 2 -9.17 -5.77 -22.79
C ALA A 2 -7.69 -5.77 -22.32
N ARG A 3 -7.19 -4.64 -21.84
CA ARG A 3 -5.84 -4.57 -21.24
C ARG A 3 -5.84 -5.49 -20.03
N THR A 4 -5.06 -6.57 -20.10
CA THR A 4 -4.86 -7.45 -18.93
C THR A 4 -4.16 -6.61 -17.87
N THR A 5 -4.86 -6.36 -16.78
CA THR A 5 -4.35 -5.55 -15.68
C THR A 5 -3.29 -6.32 -14.90
N CYS A 6 -2.20 -5.67 -14.52
CA CYS A 6 -1.04 -6.29 -13.91
C CYS A 6 -0.81 -5.81 -12.48
N ILE A 7 -0.48 -6.76 -11.58
CA ILE A 7 -0.01 -6.48 -10.22
C ILE A 7 1.49 -6.75 -10.18
N LEU A 8 2.29 -5.79 -9.71
CA LEU A 8 3.69 -6.01 -9.39
C LEU A 8 3.84 -6.41 -7.93
N CYS A 9 4.51 -7.52 -7.67
CA CYS A 9 4.80 -7.99 -6.32
C CYS A 9 6.31 -8.18 -6.15
N PRO A 10 7.01 -7.24 -5.50
CA PRO A 10 8.41 -7.40 -5.14
C PRO A 10 8.61 -8.54 -4.14
N VAL A 11 9.61 -9.40 -4.39
CA VAL A 11 9.92 -10.60 -3.60
C VAL A 11 11.38 -10.59 -3.19
N ASP A 12 11.64 -10.67 -1.89
CA ASP A 12 12.98 -10.83 -1.31
C ASP A 12 13.17 -12.19 -0.61
N PHE A 13 12.26 -13.12 -0.83
CA PHE A 13 12.19 -14.45 -0.24
C PHE A 13 11.94 -14.48 1.27
N SER A 14 11.63 -13.35 1.89
CA SER A 14 11.19 -13.28 3.30
C SER A 14 9.76 -13.77 3.47
N GLU A 15 9.35 -14.01 4.72
CA GLU A 15 7.94 -14.26 5.05
C GLU A 15 7.04 -13.06 4.69
N PHE A 16 7.56 -11.85 4.78
CA PHE A 16 6.81 -10.63 4.43
C PHE A 16 6.48 -10.57 2.94
N SER A 17 7.45 -10.92 2.09
CA SER A 17 7.21 -10.99 0.65
C SER A 17 6.30 -12.17 0.28
N ARG A 18 6.28 -13.25 1.06
CA ARG A 18 5.30 -14.33 0.92
C ARG A 18 3.89 -13.84 1.20
N HIS A 19 3.66 -13.12 2.32
CA HIS A 19 2.34 -12.54 2.63
C HIS A 19 1.91 -11.49 1.60
N ALA A 20 2.87 -10.73 1.06
CA ALA A 20 2.58 -9.82 -0.04
C ALA A 20 2.09 -10.58 -1.28
N LEU A 21 2.75 -11.70 -1.62
CA LEU A 21 2.36 -12.53 -2.74
C LEU A 21 1.00 -13.23 -2.50
N ASP A 22 0.73 -13.74 -1.29
CA ASP A 22 -0.58 -14.27 -0.89
C ASP A 22 -1.69 -13.24 -1.11
N THR A 23 -1.42 -11.99 -0.71
CA THR A 23 -2.35 -10.87 -0.90
C THR A 23 -2.55 -10.55 -2.38
N ALA A 24 -1.48 -10.53 -3.18
CA ALA A 24 -1.55 -10.29 -4.62
C ALA A 24 -2.35 -11.40 -5.34
N VAL A 25 -2.15 -12.67 -4.97
CA VAL A 25 -2.87 -13.83 -5.52
C VAL A 25 -4.37 -13.72 -5.22
N ARG A 26 -4.74 -13.39 -3.99
CA ARG A 26 -6.16 -13.19 -3.62
C ARG A 26 -6.82 -12.10 -4.46
N LEU A 27 -6.12 -10.97 -4.66
CA LEU A 27 -6.62 -9.87 -5.49
C LEU A 27 -6.70 -10.23 -6.97
N ALA A 28 -5.74 -11.00 -7.48
CA ALA A 28 -5.70 -11.42 -8.87
C ALA A 28 -6.79 -12.44 -9.19
N ARG A 29 -7.08 -13.35 -8.25
CA ARG A 29 -8.13 -14.37 -8.36
C ARG A 29 -9.50 -13.76 -8.63
N ASP A 30 -9.82 -12.68 -7.91
CA ASP A 30 -11.14 -12.03 -8.01
C ASP A 30 -11.29 -11.19 -9.30
N ASN A 31 -10.22 -10.85 -9.97
CA ASN A 31 -10.21 -9.87 -11.06
C ASN A 31 -9.56 -10.34 -12.37
N GLY A 32 -9.08 -11.58 -12.45
CA GLY A 32 -8.40 -12.13 -13.64
C GLY A 32 -7.10 -11.37 -13.98
N ARG A 33 -6.40 -10.83 -12.97
CA ARG A 33 -5.17 -10.06 -13.13
C ARG A 33 -3.96 -10.98 -13.23
N ARG A 34 -2.95 -10.54 -13.98
CA ARG A 34 -1.63 -11.13 -14.00
C ARG A 34 -0.79 -10.57 -12.85
N ILE A 35 0.07 -11.40 -12.27
CA ILE A 35 1.05 -10.97 -11.26
C ILE A 35 2.44 -11.07 -11.87
N VAL A 36 3.27 -10.04 -11.70
CA VAL A 36 4.71 -10.13 -11.91
C VAL A 36 5.37 -10.21 -10.54
N ALA A 37 5.95 -11.36 -10.22
CA ALA A 37 6.76 -11.56 -9.03
C ALA A 37 8.19 -11.10 -9.35
N LEU A 38 8.58 -9.93 -8.84
CA LEU A 38 9.85 -9.29 -9.14
C LEU A 38 10.87 -9.52 -8.02
N HIS A 39 12.00 -10.11 -8.34
CA HIS A 39 13.17 -10.09 -7.47
C HIS A 39 14.23 -9.16 -8.06
N VAL A 40 14.59 -8.12 -7.32
CA VAL A 40 15.71 -7.24 -7.66
C VAL A 40 16.90 -7.61 -6.79
N PHE A 41 18.02 -7.90 -7.42
CA PHE A 41 19.27 -8.14 -6.72
C PHE A 41 20.28 -7.05 -7.07
N ALA A 42 20.95 -6.53 -6.05
CA ALA A 42 22.01 -5.56 -6.26
C ALA A 42 23.33 -6.33 -6.33
N GLN A 43 23.98 -6.23 -7.47
CA GLN A 43 25.39 -6.62 -7.55
C GLN A 43 26.20 -5.49 -6.95
N TRP A 44 26.97 -5.80 -5.92
CA TRP A 44 28.02 -4.93 -5.45
C TRP A 44 29.14 -5.01 -6.50
N PRO A 45 29.58 -3.89 -7.11
CA PRO A 45 30.71 -3.98 -8.03
C PRO A 45 31.89 -4.62 -7.31
N ALA A 46 32.39 -5.70 -7.86
CA ALA A 46 33.67 -6.25 -7.43
C ALA A 46 34.72 -5.12 -7.54
N VAL A 47 35.39 -4.81 -6.46
CA VAL A 47 36.25 -3.60 -6.29
C VAL A 47 37.52 -3.62 -7.16
N ASP A 48 37.65 -4.49 -8.16
CA ASP A 48 38.88 -4.70 -8.93
C ASP A 48 38.75 -4.64 -10.46
N VAL A 49 37.81 -3.85 -10.99
CA VAL A 49 37.85 -3.59 -12.44
C VAL A 49 38.22 -2.13 -12.68
N VAL A 50 39.52 -1.90 -12.90
CA VAL A 50 40.02 -0.65 -13.50
C VAL A 50 39.29 -0.48 -14.85
N PRO A 51 38.49 0.59 -15.07
CA PRO A 51 37.80 0.77 -16.35
C PRO A 51 38.83 0.94 -17.46
N SER A 52 38.86 0.01 -18.41
CA SER A 52 39.53 0.23 -19.68
C SER A 52 38.80 1.36 -20.42
N LEU A 53 39.49 2.43 -20.73
CA LEU A 53 38.99 3.67 -21.32
C LEU A 53 38.44 3.55 -22.77
N ALA A 54 38.14 2.34 -23.26
CA ALA A 54 37.82 2.15 -24.67
C ALA A 54 36.40 1.61 -24.98
N ASP A 55 35.63 1.13 -23.99
CA ASP A 55 34.28 0.62 -24.28
C ASP A 55 33.35 0.86 -23.07
N ASN A 56 32.32 1.67 -23.28
CA ASN A 56 31.36 2.09 -22.24
C ASN A 56 30.34 1.02 -21.84
N THR A 57 30.51 -0.21 -22.26
CA THR A 57 29.65 -1.34 -21.89
C THR A 57 30.48 -2.29 -21.00
N PRO A 58 30.17 -2.38 -19.69
CA PRO A 58 30.85 -3.38 -18.88
C PRO A 58 30.52 -4.78 -19.44
N PRO A 59 31.54 -5.64 -19.64
CA PRO A 59 31.28 -7.01 -20.08
C PRO A 59 30.46 -7.72 -19.01
N LYS A 60 29.32 -8.29 -19.41
CA LYS A 60 28.55 -9.17 -18.52
C LYS A 60 29.45 -10.32 -18.11
N SER A 61 29.72 -10.45 -16.84
CA SER A 61 30.50 -11.58 -16.30
C SER A 61 29.68 -12.88 -16.43
N PRO A 62 30.27 -14.00 -16.86
CA PRO A 62 29.60 -15.31 -16.83
C PRO A 62 29.02 -15.66 -15.46
N LEU A 63 29.64 -15.21 -14.37
CA LEU A 63 29.16 -15.36 -12.99
C LEU A 63 27.84 -14.60 -12.75
N GLU A 64 27.57 -13.53 -13.51
CA GLU A 64 26.35 -12.76 -13.42
C GLU A 64 25.15 -13.52 -13.99
N ASP A 65 25.32 -14.17 -15.12
CA ASP A 65 24.28 -14.98 -15.74
C ASP A 65 23.96 -16.23 -14.90
N GLU A 66 24.97 -16.90 -14.34
CA GLU A 66 24.76 -18.03 -13.43
C GLU A 66 24.01 -17.64 -12.16
N ASN A 67 24.36 -16.51 -11.56
CA ASN A 67 23.66 -15.98 -10.38
C ASN A 67 22.21 -15.61 -10.70
N ARG A 68 21.97 -14.97 -11.83
CA ARG A 68 20.63 -14.58 -12.28
C ARG A 68 19.76 -15.82 -12.54
N GLU A 69 20.30 -16.84 -13.19
CA GLU A 69 19.58 -18.10 -13.43
C GLU A 69 19.26 -18.84 -12.14
N ALA A 70 20.20 -18.86 -11.19
CA ALA A 70 20.00 -19.46 -9.88
C ALA A 70 18.88 -18.74 -9.11
N LEU A 71 18.86 -17.39 -9.11
CA LEU A 71 17.82 -16.58 -8.52
C LEU A 71 16.47 -16.79 -9.22
N LEU A 72 16.45 -16.90 -10.54
CA LEU A 72 15.22 -17.16 -11.29
C LEU A 72 14.67 -18.56 -10.97
N ARG A 73 15.52 -19.57 -10.84
CA ARG A 73 15.11 -20.91 -10.39
C ARG A 73 14.52 -20.86 -8.97
N HIS A 74 15.15 -20.11 -8.08
CA HIS A 74 14.66 -19.94 -6.70
C HIS A 74 13.31 -19.22 -6.69
N LEU A 75 13.16 -18.15 -7.47
CA LEU A 75 11.89 -17.42 -7.59
C LEU A 75 10.78 -18.30 -8.19
N ARG A 76 11.08 -19.09 -9.22
CA ARG A 76 10.14 -20.08 -9.77
C ARG A 76 9.71 -21.09 -8.72
N GLN A 77 10.63 -21.58 -7.89
CA GLN A 77 10.29 -22.48 -6.79
C GLN A 77 9.45 -21.79 -5.72
N PHE A 78 9.73 -20.52 -5.42
CA PHE A 78 8.95 -19.71 -4.47
C PHE A 78 7.49 -19.54 -4.91
N VAL A 79 7.26 -19.22 -6.18
CA VAL A 79 5.91 -19.05 -6.75
C VAL A 79 5.19 -20.37 -7.04
N LYS A 80 5.90 -21.50 -7.09
CA LYS A 80 5.31 -22.83 -7.35
C LYS A 80 4.25 -23.23 -6.32
N ALA A 81 4.32 -22.68 -5.10
CA ALA A 81 3.30 -22.89 -4.09
C ALA A 81 1.88 -22.47 -4.56
N TYR A 82 1.81 -21.57 -5.54
CA TYR A 82 0.56 -21.03 -6.10
C TYR A 82 0.15 -21.67 -7.44
N ALA A 83 0.81 -22.75 -7.87
CA ALA A 83 0.54 -23.39 -9.17
C ALA A 83 -0.90 -23.94 -9.32
N LYS A 84 -1.62 -24.13 -8.21
CA LYS A 84 -3.01 -24.57 -8.20
C LYS A 84 -4.02 -23.41 -8.24
N GLU A 85 -3.54 -22.17 -8.10
CA GLU A 85 -4.37 -21.00 -8.12
C GLU A 85 -4.74 -20.60 -9.56
N PRO A 86 -5.96 -20.12 -9.82
CA PRO A 86 -6.39 -19.69 -11.15
C PRO A 86 -5.83 -18.29 -11.49
N VAL A 87 -4.51 -18.10 -11.30
CA VAL A 87 -3.81 -16.83 -11.53
C VAL A 87 -2.53 -17.07 -12.30
N THR A 88 -2.16 -16.16 -13.18
CA THR A 88 -0.87 -16.17 -13.86
C THR A 88 0.15 -15.39 -13.04
N ILE A 89 1.26 -16.06 -12.67
CA ILE A 89 2.37 -15.42 -11.95
C ILE A 89 3.63 -15.57 -12.81
N ASP A 90 4.17 -14.45 -13.27
CA ASP A 90 5.37 -14.38 -14.06
C ASP A 90 6.56 -14.03 -13.18
N PRO A 91 7.53 -14.90 -12.97
CA PRO A 91 8.74 -14.61 -12.23
C PRO A 91 9.70 -13.76 -13.05
N LEU A 92 10.14 -12.65 -12.50
CA LEU A 92 11.08 -11.71 -13.11
C LEU A 92 12.24 -11.44 -12.14
N VAL A 93 13.46 -11.60 -12.63
CA VAL A 93 14.69 -11.26 -11.88
C VAL A 93 15.43 -10.18 -12.64
N VAL A 94 15.73 -9.08 -11.94
CA VAL A 94 16.42 -7.91 -12.50
C VAL A 94 17.63 -7.58 -11.63
N ASP A 95 18.73 -7.24 -12.27
CA ASP A 95 19.93 -6.69 -11.64
C ASP A 95 19.85 -5.16 -11.65
N ALA A 96 19.94 -4.54 -10.47
CA ALA A 96 19.97 -3.10 -10.35
C ALA A 96 20.62 -2.66 -9.03
N PRO A 97 21.41 -1.58 -9.02
CA PRO A 97 22.07 -1.08 -7.81
C PRO A 97 21.07 -0.59 -6.77
N ASP A 98 19.95 -0.02 -7.20
CA ASP A 98 18.91 0.57 -6.36
C ASP A 98 17.58 -0.18 -6.48
N VAL A 99 17.33 -1.04 -5.51
CA VAL A 99 16.16 -1.94 -5.49
C VAL A 99 14.83 -1.18 -5.60
N HIS A 100 14.67 -0.08 -4.87
CA HIS A 100 13.42 0.69 -4.86
C HIS A 100 13.17 1.44 -6.17
N LEU A 101 14.23 1.98 -6.79
CA LEU A 101 14.14 2.63 -8.09
C LEU A 101 13.72 1.63 -9.17
N GLU A 102 14.32 0.46 -9.15
CA GLU A 102 14.01 -0.61 -10.11
C GLU A 102 12.58 -1.12 -9.94
N ILE A 103 12.09 -1.30 -8.70
CA ILE A 103 10.69 -1.67 -8.46
C ILE A 103 9.74 -0.66 -9.11
N VAL A 104 10.00 0.64 -8.95
CA VAL A 104 9.17 1.70 -9.53
C VAL A 104 9.28 1.70 -11.05
N ALA A 105 10.49 1.59 -11.61
CA ALA A 105 10.72 1.53 -13.05
C ALA A 105 10.02 0.33 -13.69
N GLN A 106 10.08 -0.84 -13.07
CA GLN A 106 9.38 -2.03 -13.55
C GLN A 106 7.86 -1.87 -13.46
N ALA A 107 7.35 -1.25 -12.40
CA ALA A 107 5.92 -0.95 -12.29
C ALA A 107 5.43 -0.06 -13.45
N GLU A 108 6.21 0.95 -13.82
CA GLU A 108 5.90 1.82 -14.95
C GLU A 108 6.03 1.07 -16.30
N ALA A 109 7.10 0.30 -16.49
CA ALA A 109 7.35 -0.43 -17.73
C ALA A 109 6.26 -1.45 -18.07
N ILE A 110 5.73 -2.15 -17.06
CA ILE A 110 4.64 -3.13 -17.24
C ILE A 110 3.25 -2.50 -17.09
N HIS A 111 3.16 -1.18 -16.90
CA HIS A 111 1.92 -0.48 -16.59
C HIS A 111 1.13 -1.13 -15.44
N ALA A 112 1.81 -1.40 -14.33
CA ALA A 112 1.20 -2.01 -13.15
C ALA A 112 0.07 -1.12 -12.62
N GLU A 113 -1.10 -1.70 -12.42
CA GLU A 113 -2.21 -0.99 -11.74
C GLU A 113 -2.02 -0.92 -10.23
N LEU A 114 -1.16 -1.78 -9.69
CA LEU A 114 -0.97 -1.94 -8.26
C LEU A 114 0.39 -2.55 -7.97
N ILE A 115 1.06 -2.04 -6.95
CA ILE A 115 2.21 -2.70 -6.32
C ILE A 115 1.71 -3.31 -5.00
N VAL A 116 2.07 -4.58 -4.73
CA VAL A 116 1.81 -5.24 -3.43
C VAL A 116 3.14 -5.60 -2.82
N ILE A 117 3.48 -4.97 -1.68
CA ILE A 117 4.80 -5.09 -1.05
C ILE A 117 4.68 -5.42 0.44
N GLY A 118 5.59 -6.22 0.97
CA GLY A 118 5.69 -6.47 2.41
C GLY A 118 6.16 -5.22 3.18
N SER A 119 5.66 -5.04 4.39
CA SER A 119 6.05 -3.90 5.23
C SER A 119 7.50 -3.92 5.67
N HIS A 120 8.17 -5.09 5.62
CA HIS A 120 9.57 -5.31 5.97
C HIS A 120 10.21 -6.28 4.97
N GLY A 121 11.55 -6.36 4.99
CA GLY A 121 12.31 -7.32 4.23
C GLY A 121 13.13 -8.24 5.15
N ARG A 122 14.17 -8.86 4.57
CA ARG A 122 15.07 -9.84 5.23
C ARG A 122 15.74 -9.33 6.51
N SER A 123 15.95 -8.02 6.65
CA SER A 123 16.62 -7.40 7.80
C SER A 123 15.77 -7.21 9.05
N GLY A 124 14.50 -7.57 9.03
CA GLY A 124 13.51 -7.71 10.13
C GLY A 124 13.71 -7.00 11.50
N PHE A 125 14.71 -6.16 11.63
CA PHE A 125 15.15 -5.51 12.85
C PHE A 125 14.27 -4.30 13.19
N LYS A 126 13.44 -4.45 14.20
CA LYS A 126 12.58 -3.47 14.89
C LYS A 126 11.11 -3.50 14.48
N ARG A 127 10.30 -3.96 15.40
CA ARG A 127 8.84 -4.16 15.32
C ARG A 127 8.00 -2.92 14.99
N LEU A 128 8.61 -1.74 14.82
CA LEU A 128 7.90 -0.45 14.72
C LEU A 128 8.34 0.42 13.52
N LEU A 129 9.16 -0.09 12.60
CA LEU A 129 9.63 0.69 11.46
C LEU A 129 9.15 0.06 10.16
N LEU A 130 8.60 0.86 9.25
CA LEU A 130 8.38 0.46 7.86
C LEU A 130 9.74 0.22 7.21
N GLY A 131 9.88 -0.85 6.40
CA GLY A 131 11.13 -1.15 5.70
C GLY A 131 11.51 -0.03 4.73
N SER A 132 12.81 0.25 4.62
CA SER A 132 13.32 1.34 3.77
C SER A 132 12.89 1.23 2.32
N ILE A 133 12.90 0.03 1.75
CA ILE A 133 12.44 -0.22 0.36
C ILE A 133 10.94 0.06 0.23
N ALA A 134 10.11 -0.46 1.14
CA ALA A 134 8.67 -0.21 1.12
C ALA A 134 8.36 1.29 1.26
N GLU A 135 9.06 1.99 2.15
CA GLU A 135 8.90 3.44 2.33
C GLU A 135 9.27 4.22 1.06
N GLN A 136 10.38 3.88 0.41
CA GLN A 136 10.82 4.56 -0.81
C GLN A 136 9.91 4.24 -2.00
N VAL A 137 9.47 3.00 -2.17
CA VAL A 137 8.48 2.62 -3.19
C VAL A 137 7.19 3.41 -2.99
N LEU A 138 6.68 3.48 -1.76
CA LEU A 138 5.51 4.29 -1.42
C LEU A 138 5.68 5.78 -1.81
N ARG A 139 6.90 6.34 -1.63
CA ARG A 139 7.20 7.74 -1.94
C ARG A 139 7.25 8.01 -3.44
N MET A 140 7.63 7.03 -4.25
CA MET A 140 7.96 7.22 -5.66
C MET A 140 6.92 6.63 -6.62
N ALA A 141 6.23 5.56 -6.22
CA ALA A 141 5.27 4.88 -7.08
C ALA A 141 4.15 5.83 -7.54
N ARG A 142 3.83 5.79 -8.83
CA ARG A 142 2.70 6.53 -9.41
C ARG A 142 1.38 5.76 -9.33
N CYS A 143 1.44 4.43 -9.32
CA CYS A 143 0.26 3.60 -9.10
C CYS A 143 0.00 3.39 -7.59
N PRO A 144 -1.21 2.98 -7.21
CA PRO A 144 -1.52 2.57 -5.85
C PRO A 144 -0.57 1.50 -5.31
N VAL A 145 -0.29 1.55 -3.99
CA VAL A 145 0.59 0.59 -3.33
C VAL A 145 -0.12 -0.03 -2.13
N ILE A 146 -0.18 -1.35 -2.07
CA ILE A 146 -0.59 -2.08 -0.86
C ILE A 146 0.64 -2.48 -0.08
N VAL A 147 0.71 -2.03 1.16
CA VAL A 147 1.69 -2.51 2.14
C VAL A 147 1.05 -3.58 3.01
N VAL A 148 1.64 -4.75 3.03
CA VAL A 148 1.16 -5.91 3.79
C VAL A 148 1.96 -6.01 5.08
N PRO A 149 1.35 -5.79 6.26
CA PRO A 149 2.02 -5.87 7.54
C PRO A 149 2.28 -7.32 7.95
N ARG A 150 3.21 -7.51 8.90
CA ARG A 150 3.55 -8.84 9.44
C ARG A 150 2.33 -9.56 10.03
N ASN A 151 1.50 -8.82 10.74
CA ASN A 151 0.35 -9.39 11.45
C ASN A 151 -0.85 -9.66 10.54
N ALA A 152 -0.77 -9.33 9.25
CA ALA A 152 -1.79 -9.69 8.26
C ALA A 152 -1.94 -11.21 8.04
N MET A 153 -1.06 -12.01 8.64
CA MET A 153 -1.14 -13.49 8.65
C MET A 153 -2.44 -14.03 9.27
N GLN A 154 -3.10 -13.26 10.13
CA GLN A 154 -4.36 -13.67 10.77
C GLN A 154 -5.60 -13.31 9.94
N LEU A 155 -5.41 -12.70 8.76
CA LEU A 155 -6.51 -12.54 7.84
C LEU A 155 -6.97 -13.94 7.43
N ASP A 156 -8.15 -14.30 7.93
CA ASP A 156 -8.80 -15.58 7.75
C ASP A 156 -8.72 -16.00 6.27
N THR A 157 -7.83 -16.95 5.97
CA THR A 157 -7.66 -17.51 4.62
C THR A 157 -8.93 -18.22 4.13
N ALA A 158 -9.86 -18.53 5.05
CA ALA A 158 -11.16 -19.10 4.75
C ALA A 158 -12.14 -18.06 4.17
N ARG A 159 -11.87 -16.76 4.24
CA ARG A 159 -12.72 -15.75 3.60
C ARG A 159 -12.57 -15.82 2.10
N ALA A 160 -13.66 -16.14 1.44
CA ALA A 160 -13.73 -16.37 -0.01
C ALA A 160 -13.34 -15.16 -0.87
N ARG A 161 -13.34 -13.92 -0.30
CA ARG A 161 -13.07 -12.67 -1.03
C ARG A 161 -12.03 -11.82 -0.34
N ALA A 162 -11.10 -11.27 -1.13
CA ALA A 162 -10.14 -10.30 -0.63
C ALA A 162 -10.84 -8.95 -0.37
N PHE A 163 -10.57 -8.37 0.80
CA PHE A 163 -10.92 -6.98 1.12
C PHE A 163 -12.41 -6.64 1.01
N SER A 164 -13.24 -7.37 1.74
CA SER A 164 -14.70 -7.13 1.78
C SER A 164 -15.13 -6.11 2.82
N ARG A 165 -14.28 -5.78 3.79
CA ARG A 165 -14.55 -4.82 4.87
C ARG A 165 -13.45 -3.77 4.91
N ILE A 166 -13.70 -2.65 4.26
CA ILE A 166 -12.73 -1.60 4.00
C ILE A 166 -12.91 -0.45 4.98
N LEU A 167 -11.82 0.05 5.56
CA LEU A 167 -11.77 1.33 6.28
C LEU A 167 -11.21 2.41 5.37
N CYS A 168 -11.87 3.56 5.32
CA CYS A 168 -11.37 4.75 4.62
C CYS A 168 -11.37 5.96 5.56
N PRO A 169 -10.22 6.35 6.11
CA PRO A 169 -10.08 7.59 6.85
C PRO A 169 -10.22 8.81 5.93
N VAL A 170 -10.99 9.81 6.37
CA VAL A 170 -11.25 11.03 5.60
C VAL A 170 -10.96 12.25 6.44
N ASP A 171 -10.05 13.11 5.98
CA ASP A 171 -9.71 14.42 6.53
C ASP A 171 -10.21 15.58 5.65
N PHE A 172 -11.04 15.26 4.65
CA PHE A 172 -11.58 16.16 3.64
C PHE A 172 -10.55 16.75 2.67
N SER A 173 -9.33 16.24 2.62
CA SER A 173 -8.36 16.56 1.59
C SER A 173 -8.72 15.91 0.25
N CYS A 174 -8.19 16.44 -0.86
CA CYS A 174 -8.38 15.84 -2.19
C CYS A 174 -7.86 14.40 -2.24
N ASP A 175 -6.76 14.11 -1.56
CA ASP A 175 -6.19 12.77 -1.48
C ASP A 175 -7.11 11.79 -0.74
N ALA A 176 -7.70 12.22 0.38
CA ALA A 176 -8.66 11.40 1.12
C ALA A 176 -9.95 11.15 0.32
N ILE A 177 -10.41 12.14 -0.45
CA ILE A 177 -11.57 11.98 -1.35
C ILE A 177 -11.23 10.99 -2.48
N ALA A 178 -10.05 11.08 -3.08
CA ALA A 178 -9.58 10.11 -4.07
C ALA A 178 -9.51 8.69 -3.49
N ALA A 179 -9.02 8.55 -2.25
CA ALA A 179 -8.99 7.29 -1.53
C ALA A 179 -10.40 6.73 -1.29
N LEU A 180 -11.36 7.59 -0.89
CA LEU A 180 -12.77 7.18 -0.71
C LEU A 180 -13.40 6.69 -2.03
N CYS A 181 -13.16 7.39 -3.12
CA CYS A 181 -13.60 6.95 -4.46
C CYS A 181 -13.00 5.58 -4.82
N HIS A 182 -11.71 5.37 -4.51
CA HIS A 182 -11.03 4.10 -4.76
C HIS A 182 -11.59 2.97 -3.88
N ALA A 183 -11.77 3.22 -2.59
CA ALA A 183 -12.34 2.28 -1.62
C ALA A 183 -13.76 1.85 -2.04
N THR A 184 -14.59 2.80 -2.42
CA THR A 184 -15.96 2.55 -2.87
C THR A 184 -15.99 1.70 -4.15
N ARG A 185 -15.13 1.99 -5.12
CA ARG A 185 -15.00 1.21 -6.36
C ARG A 185 -14.54 -0.22 -6.08
N LEU A 186 -13.57 -0.39 -5.16
CA LEU A 186 -13.10 -1.70 -4.75
C LEU A 186 -14.20 -2.49 -4.04
N ALA A 187 -14.88 -1.89 -3.06
CA ALA A 187 -15.98 -2.53 -2.33
C ALA A 187 -17.11 -3.00 -3.27
N ARG A 188 -17.47 -2.20 -4.27
CA ARG A 188 -18.47 -2.60 -5.28
C ARG A 188 -18.06 -3.86 -6.05
N ARG A 189 -16.78 -3.97 -6.45
CA ARG A 189 -16.27 -5.14 -7.19
C ARG A 189 -16.36 -6.42 -6.37
N VAL A 190 -16.06 -6.34 -5.08
CA VAL A 190 -16.06 -7.52 -4.19
C VAL A 190 -17.37 -7.70 -3.41
N ARG A 191 -18.41 -6.89 -3.67
CA ARG A 191 -19.66 -6.82 -2.91
C ARG A 191 -19.42 -6.67 -1.40
N GLY A 192 -18.42 -5.84 -1.07
CA GLY A 192 -18.02 -5.50 0.29
C GLY A 192 -18.69 -4.24 0.81
N SER A 193 -18.22 -3.80 1.97
CA SER A 193 -18.67 -2.58 2.66
C SER A 193 -17.49 -1.64 2.91
N VAL A 194 -17.77 -0.34 3.04
CA VAL A 194 -16.78 0.67 3.43
C VAL A 194 -17.22 1.32 4.73
N THR A 195 -16.32 1.37 5.70
CA THR A 195 -16.46 2.23 6.87
C THR A 195 -15.64 3.48 6.62
N VAL A 196 -16.31 4.62 6.58
CA VAL A 196 -15.66 5.94 6.51
C VAL A 196 -15.44 6.44 7.92
N VAL A 197 -14.21 6.78 8.28
CA VAL A 197 -13.89 7.36 9.58
C VAL A 197 -13.32 8.77 9.41
N HIS A 198 -13.90 9.72 10.13
CA HIS A 198 -13.32 11.04 10.35
C HIS A 198 -12.95 11.19 11.81
N VAL A 199 -11.75 11.67 12.09
CA VAL A 199 -11.26 11.85 13.47
C VAL A 199 -11.13 13.33 13.75
N ILE A 200 -11.81 13.77 14.80
CA ILE A 200 -11.72 15.13 15.33
C ILE A 200 -10.56 15.15 16.31
N ASP A 201 -9.49 15.85 15.94
CA ASP A 201 -8.35 16.08 16.82
C ASP A 201 -8.55 17.42 17.56
N ILE A 202 -8.94 17.34 18.83
CA ILE A 202 -9.17 18.53 19.66
C ILE A 202 -7.86 18.88 20.35
N PRO A 203 -7.29 20.07 20.09
CA PRO A 203 -6.07 20.50 20.74
C PRO A 203 -6.19 20.50 22.27
N ALA A 204 -5.18 19.95 22.96
CA ALA A 204 -5.18 19.87 24.41
C ALA A 204 -5.36 21.24 25.09
N ALA A 205 -4.85 22.30 24.48
CA ALA A 205 -5.00 23.68 24.97
C ALA A 205 -6.46 24.13 25.14
N LEU A 206 -7.41 23.55 24.36
CA LEU A 206 -8.82 23.91 24.49
C LEU A 206 -9.45 23.35 25.78
N TYR A 207 -8.92 22.25 26.32
CA TYR A 207 -9.39 21.69 27.60
C TYR A 207 -8.95 22.51 28.81
N GLU A 208 -7.85 23.27 28.67
CA GLU A 208 -7.27 24.08 29.72
C GLU A 208 -7.74 25.56 29.66
N MET A 209 -8.53 25.93 28.65
CA MET A 209 -8.96 27.30 28.41
C MET A 209 -10.11 27.71 29.35
N PRO A 210 -9.90 28.65 30.26
CA PRO A 210 -10.96 29.08 31.21
C PRO A 210 -12.20 29.58 30.48
N GLY A 211 -13.37 29.06 30.87
CA GLY A 211 -14.66 29.51 30.29
C GLY A 211 -14.99 28.95 28.91
N PHE A 212 -14.13 28.08 28.34
CA PHE A 212 -14.42 27.44 27.07
C PHE A 212 -15.37 26.24 27.26
N ASP A 213 -16.53 26.26 26.60
CA ASP A 213 -17.47 25.15 26.61
C ASP A 213 -17.05 24.05 25.63
N ILE A 214 -16.15 23.16 26.09
CA ILE A 214 -15.66 22.03 25.34
C ILE A 214 -16.79 21.07 24.90
N ALA A 215 -17.85 20.94 25.72
CA ALA A 215 -18.94 20.02 25.42
C ALA A 215 -19.77 20.51 24.23
N THR A 216 -20.06 21.81 24.16
CA THR A 216 -20.72 22.42 23.00
C THR A 216 -19.83 22.34 21.78
N TYR A 217 -18.54 22.70 21.89
CA TYR A 217 -17.59 22.61 20.78
C TYR A 217 -17.53 21.19 20.18
N ARG A 218 -17.46 20.15 21.03
CA ARG A 218 -17.45 18.75 20.58
C ARG A 218 -18.72 18.37 19.82
N ARG A 219 -19.88 18.73 20.35
CA ARG A 219 -21.18 18.47 19.68
C ARG A 219 -21.23 19.10 18.30
N ASP A 220 -20.84 20.37 18.21
CA ASP A 220 -20.84 21.12 16.96
C ASP A 220 -19.83 20.56 15.95
N ALA A 221 -18.63 20.22 16.40
CA ALA A 221 -17.62 19.59 15.56
C ALA A 221 -18.08 18.24 15.01
N VAL A 222 -18.73 17.40 15.84
CA VAL A 222 -19.31 16.12 15.40
C VAL A 222 -20.44 16.34 14.38
N ALA A 223 -21.36 17.27 14.65
CA ALA A 223 -22.48 17.58 13.75
C ALA A 223 -21.96 18.09 12.40
N LYS A 224 -21.02 19.04 12.42
CA LYS A 224 -20.37 19.58 11.21
C LYS A 224 -19.66 18.52 10.40
N SER A 225 -18.91 17.63 11.07
CA SER A 225 -18.20 16.55 10.40
C SER A 225 -19.16 15.55 9.75
N ARG A 226 -20.26 15.20 10.42
CA ARG A 226 -21.29 14.31 9.86
C ARG A 226 -21.94 14.93 8.63
N ASN A 227 -22.31 16.19 8.66
CA ASN A 227 -22.89 16.90 7.52
C ASN A 227 -21.93 16.90 6.32
N ARG A 228 -20.67 17.26 6.53
CA ARG A 228 -19.65 17.22 5.46
C ARG A 228 -19.44 15.83 4.89
N LEU A 229 -19.45 14.80 5.72
CA LEU A 229 -19.34 13.40 5.24
C LEU A 229 -20.58 13.00 4.43
N SER A 230 -21.79 13.42 4.83
CA SER A 230 -23.01 13.14 4.07
C SER A 230 -23.03 13.81 2.69
N GLU A 231 -22.45 15.00 2.57
CA GLU A 231 -22.30 15.71 1.28
C GLU A 231 -21.30 15.01 0.35
N LEU A 232 -20.25 14.38 0.90
CA LEU A 232 -19.26 13.66 0.13
C LEU A 232 -19.74 12.28 -0.36
N ILE A 233 -20.73 11.70 0.31
CA ILE A 233 -21.21 10.35 0.04
C ILE A 233 -22.47 10.41 -0.82
N PRO A 234 -22.41 10.02 -2.11
CA PRO A 234 -23.59 10.02 -2.95
C PRO A 234 -24.68 9.07 -2.39
N GLU A 235 -25.95 9.50 -2.43
CA GLU A 235 -27.10 8.76 -1.85
C GLU A 235 -27.18 7.29 -2.32
N HIS A 236 -26.89 7.04 -3.60
CA HIS A 236 -26.88 5.69 -4.16
C HIS A 236 -25.79 4.77 -3.61
N THR A 237 -24.79 5.33 -2.93
CA THR A 237 -23.67 4.60 -2.30
C THR A 237 -23.86 4.48 -0.78
N ALA A 238 -24.72 5.29 -0.19
CA ALA A 238 -24.90 5.39 1.27
C ALA A 238 -25.30 4.06 1.94
N ARG A 239 -26.02 3.17 1.23
CA ARG A 239 -26.43 1.86 1.77
C ARG A 239 -25.28 0.89 2.05
N ALA A 240 -24.14 1.07 1.37
CA ALA A 240 -22.95 0.23 1.53
C ALA A 240 -21.88 0.89 2.40
N LEU A 241 -22.14 2.08 2.95
CA LEU A 241 -21.19 2.91 3.69
C LEU A 241 -21.66 3.08 5.14
N ALA A 242 -20.78 2.75 6.09
CA ALA A 242 -20.94 3.12 7.49
C ALA A 242 -20.09 4.36 7.78
N VAL A 243 -20.65 5.34 8.51
CA VAL A 243 -19.95 6.57 8.89
C VAL A 243 -19.64 6.54 10.37
N VAL A 244 -18.37 6.78 10.71
CA VAL A 244 -17.85 6.91 12.08
C VAL A 244 -17.22 8.29 12.23
N VAL A 245 -17.62 9.02 13.23
CA VAL A 245 -16.91 10.22 13.68
C VAL A 245 -16.31 9.88 15.04
N ALA A 246 -15.00 9.85 15.13
CA ALA A 246 -14.23 9.56 16.32
C ALA A 246 -13.56 10.84 16.83
N GLU A 247 -13.10 10.84 18.07
CA GLU A 247 -12.37 11.93 18.69
C GLU A 247 -11.08 11.41 19.30
N GLY A 248 -9.98 12.10 19.05
CA GLY A 248 -8.67 11.71 19.56
C GLY A 248 -7.57 11.86 18.52
N ARG A 249 -6.50 11.13 18.73
CA ARG A 249 -5.38 11.12 17.77
C ARG A 249 -5.74 10.31 16.52
N PRO A 250 -5.65 10.90 15.32
CA PRO A 250 -6.11 10.27 14.09
C PRO A 250 -5.52 8.87 13.86
N ASP A 251 -4.21 8.70 14.07
CA ASP A 251 -3.53 7.41 13.89
C ASP A 251 -4.09 6.32 14.82
N GLN A 252 -4.33 6.67 16.10
CA GLN A 252 -4.83 5.74 17.10
C GLN A 252 -6.28 5.34 16.84
N GLU A 253 -7.13 6.31 16.53
CA GLU A 253 -8.55 6.07 16.27
C GLU A 253 -8.78 5.27 14.99
N ILE A 254 -7.99 5.53 13.93
CA ILE A 254 -8.04 4.73 12.69
C ILE A 254 -7.73 3.26 12.99
N LEU A 255 -6.65 3.00 13.74
CA LEU A 255 -6.24 1.65 14.10
C LEU A 255 -7.24 0.97 15.03
N ARG A 256 -7.80 1.71 16.00
CA ARG A 256 -8.84 1.22 16.90
C ARG A 256 -10.10 0.80 16.14
N VAL A 257 -10.61 1.67 15.26
CA VAL A 257 -11.80 1.37 14.45
C VAL A 257 -11.56 0.19 13.52
N ALA A 258 -10.34 0.08 12.93
CA ALA A 258 -9.97 -1.05 12.09
C ALA A 258 -10.04 -2.38 12.87
N ALA A 259 -9.51 -2.40 14.09
CA ALA A 259 -9.49 -3.59 14.94
C ALA A 259 -10.88 -3.95 15.49
N GLU A 260 -11.61 -2.98 16.06
CA GLU A 260 -12.93 -3.21 16.66
C GLU A 260 -13.98 -3.71 15.68
N ARG A 261 -13.88 -3.28 14.43
CA ARG A 261 -14.80 -3.70 13.35
C ARG A 261 -14.26 -4.84 12.50
N ASP A 262 -13.12 -5.39 12.87
CA ASP A 262 -12.44 -6.49 12.17
C ASP A 262 -12.31 -6.19 10.64
N LEU A 263 -11.85 -4.96 10.32
CA LEU A 263 -11.72 -4.50 8.93
C LEU A 263 -10.46 -5.12 8.30
N ASP A 264 -10.56 -5.49 7.02
CA ASP A 264 -9.56 -6.29 6.34
C ASP A 264 -8.66 -5.49 5.36
N LEU A 265 -8.97 -4.21 5.17
CA LEU A 265 -8.17 -3.26 4.39
C LEU A 265 -8.37 -1.84 4.91
N ILE A 266 -7.29 -1.08 5.04
CA ILE A 266 -7.34 0.38 5.21
C ILE A 266 -6.97 1.02 3.88
N VAL A 267 -7.76 1.99 3.38
CA VAL A 267 -7.47 2.76 2.16
C VAL A 267 -7.24 4.20 2.54
N MET A 268 -6.03 4.72 2.31
CA MET A 268 -5.64 6.07 2.69
C MET A 268 -5.17 6.90 1.49
N GLY A 269 -5.53 8.17 1.49
CA GLY A 269 -4.92 9.15 0.62
C GLY A 269 -3.51 9.51 1.08
N VAL A 270 -2.59 9.70 0.13
CA VAL A 270 -1.24 10.15 0.40
C VAL A 270 -0.91 11.37 -0.46
N SER A 271 -0.50 12.45 0.18
CA SER A 271 -0.20 13.70 -0.49
C SER A 271 1.18 13.66 -1.15
N ALA A 272 1.22 13.94 -2.45
CA ALA A 272 2.45 14.27 -3.13
C ALA A 272 2.64 15.79 -3.08
N ARG A 273 3.32 16.33 -2.06
CA ARG A 273 3.68 17.76 -2.07
C ARG A 273 4.69 18.04 -3.17
N ARG A 274 4.28 18.89 -4.12
CA ARG A 274 5.09 19.43 -5.20
C ARG A 274 6.10 20.43 -4.68
N ALA A 275 7.12 20.05 -3.98
CA ALA A 275 8.30 20.89 -3.88
C ALA A 275 9.44 20.02 -3.36
N VAL A 276 10.45 19.83 -4.20
CA VAL A 276 11.66 19.08 -3.89
C VAL A 276 11.41 17.59 -3.63
N ASP A 277 11.26 16.82 -4.68
CA ASP A 277 11.52 15.38 -4.91
C ASP A 277 11.36 14.32 -3.78
N LEU A 278 10.91 14.69 -2.60
CA LEU A 278 10.70 13.81 -1.46
C LEU A 278 9.25 13.93 -0.98
N ALA A 279 8.37 13.06 -1.48
CA ALA A 279 7.01 12.96 -0.96
C ALA A 279 7.07 12.63 0.54
N VAL A 280 6.78 13.61 1.37
CA VAL A 280 6.67 13.43 2.81
C VAL A 280 5.27 12.87 3.10
N PHE A 281 5.19 11.59 3.47
CA PHE A 281 3.94 11.05 4.01
C PHE A 281 3.51 11.86 5.23
N GLY A 282 2.22 12.16 5.33
CA GLY A 282 1.67 12.72 6.53
C GLY A 282 1.95 11.82 7.74
N SER A 283 2.18 12.42 8.90
CA SER A 283 2.50 11.70 10.13
C SER A 283 1.45 10.62 10.47
N THR A 284 0.19 10.85 10.18
CA THR A 284 -0.91 9.89 10.37
C THR A 284 -0.72 8.66 9.49
N THR A 285 -0.47 8.84 8.19
CA THR A 285 -0.26 7.72 7.26
C THR A 285 0.94 6.86 7.67
N GLN A 286 2.06 7.50 8.04
CA GLN A 286 3.23 6.77 8.52
C GLN A 286 2.94 5.92 9.77
N ARG A 287 2.19 6.48 10.74
CA ARG A 287 1.85 5.76 11.96
C ARG A 287 0.86 4.64 11.72
N VAL A 288 -0.12 4.84 10.84
CA VAL A 288 -1.05 3.79 10.43
C VAL A 288 -0.32 2.66 9.71
N LEU A 289 0.55 2.95 8.75
CA LEU A 289 1.36 1.93 8.05
C LEU A 289 2.21 1.08 9.00
N ARG A 290 2.68 1.68 10.11
CA ARG A 290 3.49 0.98 11.12
C ARG A 290 2.66 0.17 12.12
N GLY A 291 1.45 0.64 12.43
CA GLY A 291 0.60 0.06 13.47
C GLY A 291 -0.51 -0.86 12.97
N ALA A 292 -0.78 -0.87 11.67
CA ALA A 292 -1.87 -1.65 11.10
C ALA A 292 -1.67 -3.15 11.26
N SER A 293 -2.75 -3.84 11.60
CA SER A 293 -2.83 -5.31 11.62
C SER A 293 -3.38 -5.89 10.32
N CYS A 294 -3.92 -5.06 9.43
CA CYS A 294 -4.41 -5.42 8.11
C CYS A 294 -3.64 -4.65 7.02
N PRO A 295 -3.69 -5.09 5.76
CA PRO A 295 -3.09 -4.37 4.63
C PRO A 295 -3.56 -2.92 4.54
N VAL A 296 -2.64 -2.04 4.12
CA VAL A 296 -2.92 -0.62 3.90
C VAL A 296 -2.66 -0.28 2.44
N LEU A 297 -3.72 0.13 1.74
CA LEU A 297 -3.65 0.65 0.38
C LEU A 297 -3.48 2.16 0.42
N THR A 298 -2.44 2.66 -0.20
CA THR A 298 -2.22 4.09 -0.40
C THR A 298 -2.60 4.49 -1.82
N VAL A 299 -3.33 5.60 -1.92
CA VAL A 299 -3.81 6.16 -3.19
C VAL A 299 -3.36 7.62 -3.27
N ARG A 300 -2.82 8.02 -4.42
CA ARG A 300 -2.51 9.42 -4.71
C ARG A 300 -3.63 10.04 -5.52
N HIS A 301 -3.89 11.31 -5.27
CA HIS A 301 -4.70 12.11 -6.17
C HIS A 301 -3.85 12.46 -7.40
N GLU A 302 -4.25 11.95 -8.57
CA GLU A 302 -3.68 12.42 -9.83
C GLU A 302 -4.31 13.77 -10.16
N GLU A 303 -3.56 14.85 -9.96
CA GLU A 303 -3.94 16.11 -10.61
C GLU A 303 -3.81 15.87 -12.13
N ARG A 304 -4.94 15.81 -12.82
CA ARG A 304 -4.93 15.89 -14.28
C ARG A 304 -4.19 17.17 -14.64
N ALA A 305 -3.03 17.03 -15.29
CA ALA A 305 -2.40 18.15 -15.98
C ALA A 305 -3.43 18.73 -16.93
N SER A 306 -3.85 19.97 -16.62
CA SER A 306 -4.75 20.77 -17.46
C SER A 306 -4.01 21.25 -18.69
#